data_19cb58e89ce909674ca16e0b9dae563b
#
_entry.id   19cb58e89ce909674ca16e0b9dae563b
#
_cell.length_a   1.000
_cell.length_b   1.000
_cell.length_c   1.000
_cell.angle_alpha   90.00
_cell.angle_beta   90.00
_cell.angle_gamma   90.00
#
_symmetry.space_group_name_H-M   'P 1'
#
loop_
_entity.id
_entity.type
_entity.pdbx_description
1 polymer ?
#
loop_
_entity_poly.entity_id
_entity_poly.type
_entity_poly.pdbx_seq_one_letter_code
_entity_poly.pdbx_strand_id
1 'polypeptide(L)'
;MSAAIAPNADLSGLGSRGARAVFLSVWLFVVAYATVGWGQIEHPIGGLATLIVLGVSALTISAPVVEAVFPARAALATACAPVLAIIAFTWSVADALPAGRLWLLQVGGLFASLLPVRGRVVLGIASVGAQAVALAVVGALHGDIPRTLAQVVIPAAGVGVAIFWRAMLRRSVYLHDQAEALTRLNQIELEARRQAATLALTRLRAIEAMTDHILTEIIDLEGEISQETRTLAARQGWAVRDVLRAPGLATTAVSDAVAQARDRGVQVRLLDDDPLARPVPDVLLDRVIDLLAPVTSGTVTVRITPPGRTSVITVVIDDGETSSRVDLPET
;
A
#
# COMPACT_ATOMS: atom_id res chain seq x y z
N MET A 1 -5.80 -3.72 0.59
CA MET A 1 -7.00 -2.84 0.54
C MET A 1 -6.50 -1.41 0.37
N SER A 2 -6.54 -0.86 -0.84
CA SER A 2 -6.20 0.54 -1.09
C SER A 2 -7.33 1.38 -0.50
N ALA A 3 -7.05 2.15 0.55
CA ALA A 3 -8.02 3.09 1.11
C ALA A 3 -8.34 4.13 0.03
N ALA A 4 -9.53 4.05 -0.56
CA ALA A 4 -9.98 5.02 -1.54
C ALA A 4 -9.90 6.41 -0.91
N ILE A 5 -9.10 7.30 -1.51
CA ILE A 5 -8.94 8.68 -1.03
C ILE A 5 -10.33 9.32 -1.00
N ALA A 6 -10.73 9.82 0.18
CA ALA A 6 -12.03 10.48 0.33
C ALA A 6 -12.20 11.59 -0.72
N PRO A 7 -13.40 11.73 -1.34
CA PRO A 7 -13.63 12.73 -2.41
C PRO A 7 -13.32 14.18 -1.98
N ASN A 8 -13.37 14.45 -0.69
CA ASN A 8 -13.12 15.78 -0.11
C ASN A 8 -11.75 15.89 0.61
N ALA A 9 -10.85 14.90 0.45
CA ALA A 9 -9.53 14.97 1.05
C ALA A 9 -8.75 16.20 0.56
N ASP A 10 -8.08 16.88 1.48
CA ASP A 10 -7.19 17.99 1.17
C ASP A 10 -5.78 17.45 0.89
N LEU A 11 -5.42 17.43 -0.38
CA LEU A 11 -4.11 17.00 -0.88
C LEU A 11 -3.17 18.18 -1.18
N SER A 12 -3.61 19.42 -0.89
CA SER A 12 -2.94 20.63 -1.41
C SER A 12 -1.71 21.06 -0.65
N GLY A 13 -1.57 20.68 0.62
CA GLY A 13 -0.53 21.23 1.50
C GLY A 13 -0.70 22.73 1.84
N LEU A 14 -1.82 23.37 1.42
CA LEU A 14 -2.10 24.79 1.69
C LEU A 14 -2.24 25.11 3.19
N GLY A 15 -2.43 24.10 4.04
CA GLY A 15 -2.41 24.22 5.50
C GLY A 15 -1.01 24.26 6.13
N SER A 16 0.05 24.19 5.34
CA SER A 16 1.43 24.22 5.82
C SER A 16 1.82 25.62 6.36
N ARG A 17 2.85 25.65 7.22
CA ARG A 17 3.41 26.90 7.73
C ARG A 17 3.92 27.82 6.60
N GLY A 18 4.54 27.23 5.57
CA GLY A 18 5.02 27.97 4.39
C GLY A 18 3.89 28.59 3.59
N ALA A 19 2.81 27.84 3.30
CA ALA A 19 1.66 28.38 2.62
C ALA A 19 1.00 29.51 3.41
N ARG A 20 0.86 29.37 4.73
CA ARG A 20 0.35 30.43 5.59
C ARG A 20 1.20 31.69 5.53
N ALA A 21 2.52 31.57 5.56
CA ALA A 21 3.42 32.70 5.42
C ALA A 21 3.22 33.43 4.10
N VAL A 22 3.06 32.71 2.98
CA VAL A 22 2.78 33.28 1.66
C VAL A 22 1.45 34.05 1.64
N PHE A 23 0.36 33.45 2.15
CA PHE A 23 -0.94 34.14 2.18
C PHE A 23 -0.93 35.40 3.05
N LEU A 24 -0.27 35.35 4.20
CA LEU A 24 -0.10 36.50 5.05
C LEU A 24 0.78 37.57 4.41
N SER A 25 1.83 37.21 3.69
CA SER A 25 2.67 38.16 2.95
C SER A 25 1.88 38.85 1.84
N VAL A 26 1.04 38.12 1.10
CA VAL A 26 0.13 38.69 0.09
C VAL A 26 -0.86 39.65 0.76
N TRP A 27 -1.45 39.28 1.88
CA TRP A 27 -2.35 40.17 2.62
C TRP A 27 -1.63 41.42 3.15
N LEU A 28 -0.44 41.29 3.72
CA LEU A 28 0.38 42.44 4.16
C LEU A 28 0.71 43.38 3.01
N PHE A 29 1.02 42.82 1.83
CA PHE A 29 1.22 43.65 0.62
C PHE A 29 -0.05 44.44 0.26
N VAL A 30 -1.23 43.78 0.33
CA VAL A 30 -2.53 44.45 0.11
C VAL A 30 -2.74 45.58 1.11
N VAL A 31 -2.45 45.35 2.39
CA VAL A 31 -2.53 46.38 3.44
C VAL A 31 -1.59 47.55 3.13
N ALA A 32 -0.31 47.25 2.86
CA ALA A 32 0.68 48.31 2.52
C ALA A 32 0.25 49.14 1.31
N TYR A 33 -0.26 48.51 0.26
CA TYR A 33 -0.75 49.21 -0.92
C TYR A 33 -2.01 50.03 -0.62
N ALA A 34 -2.94 49.51 0.19
CA ALA A 34 -4.16 50.22 0.56
C ALA A 34 -3.83 51.51 1.38
N THR A 35 -2.80 51.49 2.21
CA THR A 35 -2.40 52.64 3.02
C THR A 35 -1.84 53.80 2.21
N VAL A 36 -1.18 53.54 1.06
CA VAL A 36 -0.63 54.59 0.17
C VAL A 36 -1.71 55.53 -0.36
N GLY A 37 -2.94 55.07 -0.48
CA GLY A 37 -4.03 55.89 -1.00
C GLY A 37 -5.16 56.11 0.01
N TRP A 38 -4.88 55.97 1.32
CA TRP A 38 -5.92 56.06 2.36
C TRP A 38 -6.70 57.39 2.34
N GLY A 39 -6.06 58.48 1.97
CA GLY A 39 -6.71 59.79 1.89
C GLY A 39 -7.81 59.95 0.84
N GLN A 40 -8.01 58.95 -0.02
CA GLN A 40 -9.11 58.94 -1.03
C GLN A 40 -10.29 58.08 -0.56
N ILE A 41 -10.28 57.59 0.67
CA ILE A 41 -11.35 56.78 1.28
C ILE A 41 -12.23 57.72 2.09
N GLU A 42 -13.49 57.86 1.72
CA GLU A 42 -14.43 58.73 2.45
C GLU A 42 -14.90 58.12 3.75
N HIS A 43 -15.10 56.78 3.76
CA HIS A 43 -15.49 56.06 4.95
C HIS A 43 -14.38 55.05 5.37
N PRO A 44 -13.43 55.46 6.20
CA PRO A 44 -12.27 54.66 6.60
C PRO A 44 -12.65 53.33 7.26
N ILE A 45 -13.81 53.25 7.92
CA ILE A 45 -14.34 52.03 8.51
C ILE A 45 -14.60 50.96 7.46
N GLY A 46 -15.17 51.32 6.26
CA GLY A 46 -15.40 50.39 5.17
C GLY A 46 -14.09 49.85 4.57
N GLY A 47 -13.09 50.77 4.41
CA GLY A 47 -11.75 50.36 3.98
C GLY A 47 -11.08 49.37 4.96
N LEU A 48 -11.16 49.66 6.27
CA LEU A 48 -10.64 48.76 7.32
C LEU A 48 -11.38 47.40 7.31
N ALA A 49 -12.71 47.43 7.20
CA ALA A 49 -13.53 46.21 7.12
C ALA A 49 -13.11 45.32 5.94
N THR A 50 -12.86 45.93 4.76
CA THR A 50 -12.34 45.20 3.59
C THR A 50 -11.03 44.50 3.89
N LEU A 51 -10.07 45.21 4.48
CA LEU A 51 -8.76 44.61 4.83
C LEU A 51 -8.87 43.48 5.87
N ILE A 52 -9.76 43.63 6.84
CA ILE A 52 -10.02 42.56 7.87
C ILE A 52 -10.64 41.35 7.18
N VAL A 53 -11.63 41.52 6.30
CA VAL A 53 -12.26 40.40 5.59
C VAL A 53 -11.26 39.65 4.73
N LEU A 54 -10.39 40.37 4.00
CA LEU A 54 -9.31 39.74 3.22
C LEU A 54 -8.29 39.01 4.11
N GLY A 55 -7.93 39.57 5.26
CA GLY A 55 -7.04 38.93 6.23
C GLY A 55 -7.65 37.64 6.83
N VAL A 56 -8.91 37.70 7.20
CA VAL A 56 -9.66 36.50 7.65
C VAL A 56 -9.69 35.44 6.55
N SER A 57 -9.90 35.83 5.29
CA SER A 57 -9.88 34.91 4.16
C SER A 57 -8.50 34.26 3.97
N ALA A 58 -7.41 35.04 4.08
CA ALA A 58 -6.05 34.53 4.00
C ALA A 58 -5.74 33.52 5.12
N LEU A 59 -6.17 33.80 6.35
CA LEU A 59 -6.01 32.92 7.49
C LEU A 59 -6.87 31.65 7.36
N THR A 60 -8.11 31.78 6.94
CA THR A 60 -9.04 30.66 6.83
C THR A 60 -8.65 29.71 5.70
N ILE A 61 -8.24 30.20 4.52
CA ILE A 61 -7.77 29.35 3.42
C ILE A 61 -6.48 28.60 3.78
N SER A 62 -5.63 29.17 4.65
CA SER A 62 -4.41 28.55 5.15
C SER A 62 -4.59 27.78 6.46
N ALA A 63 -5.83 27.59 6.93
CA ALA A 63 -6.10 26.82 8.15
C ALA A 63 -5.60 25.37 8.01
N PRO A 64 -5.05 24.78 9.08
CA PRO A 64 -4.61 23.40 9.05
C PRO A 64 -5.79 22.46 8.81
N VAL A 65 -5.51 21.33 8.16
CA VAL A 65 -6.49 20.28 7.91
C VAL A 65 -6.53 19.34 9.10
N VAL A 66 -7.72 19.07 9.61
CA VAL A 66 -7.98 18.06 10.61
C VAL A 66 -8.70 16.91 9.91
N GLU A 67 -8.27 15.66 10.13
CA GLU A 67 -8.91 14.45 9.57
C GLU A 67 -8.95 14.40 8.03
N ALA A 68 -7.94 14.94 7.36
CA ALA A 68 -7.83 15.02 5.90
C ALA A 68 -8.95 15.81 5.19
N VAL A 69 -9.82 16.50 5.92
CA VAL A 69 -10.92 17.29 5.35
C VAL A 69 -10.79 18.77 5.76
N PHE A 70 -10.94 19.66 4.76
CA PHE A 70 -10.92 21.09 5.04
C PHE A 70 -12.18 21.54 5.82
N PRO A 71 -12.04 22.26 6.98
CA PRO A 71 -13.15 22.59 7.85
C PRO A 71 -14.25 23.40 7.14
N ALA A 72 -15.52 23.00 7.33
CA ALA A 72 -16.64 23.64 6.67
C ALA A 72 -16.78 25.14 7.05
N ARG A 73 -16.53 25.48 8.30
CA ARG A 73 -16.59 26.89 8.79
C ARG A 73 -15.53 27.76 8.09
N ALA A 74 -14.31 27.28 7.95
CA ALA A 74 -13.24 27.98 7.25
C ALA A 74 -13.55 28.10 5.75
N ALA A 75 -14.11 27.06 5.15
CA ALA A 75 -14.53 27.08 3.75
C ALA A 75 -15.64 28.11 3.49
N LEU A 76 -16.65 28.20 4.36
CA LEU A 76 -17.71 29.18 4.27
C LEU A 76 -17.18 30.60 4.47
N ALA A 77 -16.35 30.82 5.47
CA ALA A 77 -15.74 32.14 5.70
C ALA A 77 -14.95 32.61 4.49
N THR A 78 -14.14 31.72 3.88
CA THR A 78 -13.39 32.03 2.64
C THR A 78 -14.34 32.25 1.45
N ALA A 79 -15.41 31.47 1.32
CA ALA A 79 -16.36 31.60 0.21
C ALA A 79 -17.18 32.89 0.27
N CYS A 80 -17.54 33.38 1.44
CA CYS A 80 -18.28 34.62 1.64
C CYS A 80 -17.39 35.87 1.53
N ALA A 81 -16.09 35.73 1.76
CA ALA A 81 -15.16 36.88 1.83
C ALA A 81 -15.16 37.79 0.60
N PRO A 82 -15.24 37.31 -0.69
CA PRO A 82 -15.25 38.18 -1.84
C PRO A 82 -16.43 39.13 -1.81
N VAL A 83 -17.64 38.63 -1.54
CA VAL A 83 -18.86 39.43 -1.51
C VAL A 83 -18.83 40.43 -0.36
N LEU A 84 -18.40 40.00 0.84
CA LEU A 84 -18.28 40.92 1.99
C LEU A 84 -17.23 42.02 1.75
N ALA A 85 -16.11 41.68 1.09
CA ALA A 85 -15.08 42.65 0.74
C ALA A 85 -15.61 43.65 -0.28
N ILE A 86 -16.41 43.21 -1.27
CA ILE A 86 -17.06 44.13 -2.26
C ILE A 86 -18.02 45.08 -1.55
N ILE A 87 -18.87 44.57 -0.67
CA ILE A 87 -19.84 45.43 0.06
C ILE A 87 -19.10 46.45 0.93
N ALA A 88 -18.09 46.00 1.69
CA ALA A 88 -17.32 46.92 2.56
C ALA A 88 -16.52 47.95 1.73
N PHE A 89 -15.94 47.53 0.61
CA PHE A 89 -15.22 48.43 -0.29
C PHE A 89 -16.12 49.46 -0.92
N THR A 90 -17.27 49.06 -1.49
CA THR A 90 -18.22 49.98 -2.10
C THR A 90 -18.77 50.97 -1.10
N TRP A 91 -18.98 50.54 0.14
CA TRP A 91 -19.38 51.47 1.21
C TRP A 91 -18.25 52.46 1.59
N SER A 92 -16.99 52.12 1.37
CA SER A 92 -15.83 53.00 1.66
C SER A 92 -15.60 54.10 0.61
N VAL A 93 -16.23 53.98 -0.58
CA VAL A 93 -16.05 54.88 -1.73
C VAL A 93 -17.41 55.47 -2.09
N ALA A 94 -17.58 56.82 -2.05
CA ALA A 94 -18.90 57.40 -2.27
C ALA A 94 -19.35 57.37 -3.76
N ASP A 95 -18.84 58.25 -4.58
CA ASP A 95 -19.48 58.48 -5.90
C ASP A 95 -18.76 57.88 -7.11
N ALA A 96 -17.49 57.52 -7.00
CA ALA A 96 -16.73 56.96 -8.11
C ALA A 96 -15.79 55.83 -7.68
N LEU A 97 -15.87 54.73 -8.38
CA LEU A 97 -14.95 53.60 -8.18
C LEU A 97 -13.53 53.98 -8.65
N PRO A 98 -12.54 54.10 -7.71
CA PRO A 98 -11.20 54.52 -8.08
C PRO A 98 -10.53 53.46 -8.96
N ALA A 99 -10.17 53.85 -10.18
CA ALA A 99 -9.65 52.97 -11.23
C ALA A 99 -8.47 52.08 -10.75
N GLY A 100 -7.57 52.68 -9.96
CA GLY A 100 -6.37 52.01 -9.48
C GLY A 100 -6.61 51.00 -8.34
N ARG A 101 -7.84 50.83 -7.82
CA ARG A 101 -8.12 50.00 -6.63
C ARG A 101 -9.08 48.87 -6.89
N LEU A 102 -9.70 48.80 -8.08
CA LEU A 102 -10.63 47.72 -8.41
C LEU A 102 -10.01 46.34 -8.29
N TRP A 103 -8.70 46.20 -8.43
CA TRP A 103 -7.99 44.95 -8.25
C TRP A 103 -8.10 44.37 -6.81
N LEU A 104 -8.34 45.22 -5.79
CA LEU A 104 -8.59 44.73 -4.42
C LEU A 104 -9.82 43.83 -4.35
N LEU A 105 -10.81 44.06 -5.25
CA LEU A 105 -12.01 43.24 -5.34
C LEU A 105 -11.71 41.81 -5.86
N GLN A 106 -10.58 41.65 -6.56
CA GLN A 106 -10.15 40.33 -7.05
C GLN A 106 -9.52 39.46 -5.96
N VAL A 107 -8.86 40.07 -4.97
CA VAL A 107 -8.03 39.34 -3.97
C VAL A 107 -8.88 38.37 -3.16
N GLY A 108 -10.07 38.78 -2.72
CA GLY A 108 -11.00 37.89 -2.02
C GLY A 108 -11.40 36.71 -2.89
N GLY A 109 -11.71 36.94 -4.16
CA GLY A 109 -12.04 35.92 -5.13
C GLY A 109 -10.85 34.98 -5.43
N LEU A 110 -9.63 35.52 -5.44
CA LEU A 110 -8.42 34.72 -5.62
C LEU A 110 -8.23 33.73 -4.46
N PHE A 111 -8.44 34.16 -3.23
CA PHE A 111 -8.41 33.22 -2.07
C PHE A 111 -9.53 32.17 -2.16
N ALA A 112 -10.75 32.60 -2.52
CA ALA A 112 -11.89 31.69 -2.68
C ALA A 112 -11.68 30.71 -3.84
N SER A 113 -10.97 31.11 -4.91
CA SER A 113 -10.65 30.23 -6.05
C SER A 113 -9.77 29.03 -5.68
N LEU A 114 -9.14 29.03 -4.52
CA LEU A 114 -8.35 27.90 -4.02
C LEU A 114 -9.19 26.85 -3.26
N LEU A 115 -10.46 27.11 -2.98
CA LEU A 115 -11.36 26.15 -2.31
C LEU A 115 -11.48 24.81 -3.05
N PRO A 116 -11.50 24.73 -4.40
CA PRO A 116 -11.49 23.46 -5.10
C PRO A 116 -10.27 22.59 -4.77
N VAL A 117 -9.08 23.19 -4.65
CA VAL A 117 -7.86 22.43 -4.28
C VAL A 117 -8.00 21.83 -2.88
N ARG A 118 -8.65 22.58 -1.96
CA ARG A 118 -9.00 22.15 -0.60
C ARG A 118 -10.16 21.15 -0.53
N GLY A 119 -10.70 20.67 -1.65
CA GLY A 119 -11.79 19.72 -1.69
C GLY A 119 -13.20 20.31 -1.68
N ARG A 120 -13.33 21.63 -1.69
CA ARG A 120 -14.61 22.34 -1.65
C ARG A 120 -14.96 22.96 -3.00
N VAL A 121 -15.05 22.13 -4.06
CA VAL A 121 -15.26 22.59 -5.46
C VAL A 121 -16.52 23.43 -5.61
N VAL A 122 -17.64 22.95 -5.09
CA VAL A 122 -18.95 23.66 -5.20
C VAL A 122 -18.88 25.02 -4.53
N LEU A 123 -18.28 25.13 -3.35
CA LEU A 123 -18.13 26.40 -2.65
C LEU A 123 -17.22 27.38 -3.41
N GLY A 124 -16.15 26.90 -4.03
CA GLY A 124 -15.28 27.73 -4.86
C GLY A 124 -16.00 28.30 -6.06
N ILE A 125 -16.75 27.48 -6.80
CA ILE A 125 -17.56 27.92 -7.95
C ILE A 125 -18.66 28.91 -7.52
N ALA A 126 -19.40 28.54 -6.46
CA ALA A 126 -20.49 29.39 -5.94
C ALA A 126 -19.98 30.75 -5.47
N SER A 127 -18.80 30.79 -4.80
CA SER A 127 -18.18 32.04 -4.36
C SER A 127 -17.85 32.98 -5.50
N VAL A 128 -17.22 32.46 -6.57
CA VAL A 128 -16.89 33.27 -7.75
C VAL A 128 -18.17 33.72 -8.50
N GLY A 129 -19.18 32.84 -8.55
CA GLY A 129 -20.51 33.23 -9.10
C GLY A 129 -21.16 34.34 -8.29
N ALA A 130 -21.16 34.25 -6.95
CA ALA A 130 -21.70 35.30 -6.07
C ALA A 130 -20.89 36.62 -6.19
N GLN A 131 -19.57 36.51 -6.34
CA GLN A 131 -18.71 37.66 -6.62
C GLN A 131 -19.10 38.34 -7.96
N ALA A 132 -19.34 37.57 -9.01
CA ALA A 132 -19.76 38.09 -10.30
C ALA A 132 -21.09 38.86 -10.21
N VAL A 133 -22.06 38.30 -9.48
CA VAL A 133 -23.34 38.97 -9.25
C VAL A 133 -23.15 40.27 -8.46
N ALA A 134 -22.37 40.25 -7.37
CA ALA A 134 -22.09 41.43 -6.58
C ALA A 134 -21.41 42.55 -7.42
N LEU A 135 -20.42 42.18 -8.26
CA LEU A 135 -19.74 43.14 -9.14
C LEU A 135 -20.62 43.63 -10.27
N ALA A 136 -21.55 42.84 -10.79
CA ALA A 136 -22.56 43.30 -11.77
C ALA A 136 -23.50 44.35 -11.14
N VAL A 137 -23.94 44.12 -9.89
CA VAL A 137 -24.76 45.10 -9.15
C VAL A 137 -23.98 46.40 -8.92
N VAL A 138 -22.74 46.32 -8.45
CA VAL A 138 -21.89 47.51 -8.26
C VAL A 138 -21.66 48.22 -9.58
N GLY A 139 -21.37 47.52 -10.66
CA GLY A 139 -21.22 48.12 -12.00
C GLY A 139 -22.48 48.78 -12.51
N ALA A 140 -23.65 48.20 -12.23
CA ALA A 140 -24.95 48.84 -12.58
C ALA A 140 -25.19 50.13 -11.80
N LEU A 141 -24.86 50.14 -10.50
CA LEU A 141 -25.01 51.35 -9.66
C LEU A 141 -24.08 52.48 -10.07
N HIS A 142 -22.88 52.18 -10.59
CA HIS A 142 -21.89 53.19 -11.00
C HIS A 142 -21.79 53.36 -12.52
N GLY A 143 -22.65 52.72 -13.30
CA GLY A 143 -22.70 52.90 -14.76
C GLY A 143 -21.57 52.24 -15.57
N ASP A 144 -20.79 51.30 -14.94
CA ASP A 144 -19.63 50.66 -15.58
C ASP A 144 -19.56 49.14 -15.31
N ILE A 145 -20.59 48.44 -15.82
CA ILE A 145 -20.68 46.96 -15.66
C ILE A 145 -19.50 46.24 -16.31
N PRO A 146 -19.03 46.56 -17.53
CA PRO A 146 -17.95 45.81 -18.15
C PRO A 146 -16.66 45.84 -17.33
N ARG A 147 -16.32 46.96 -16.75
CA ARG A 147 -15.09 47.17 -15.98
C ARG A 147 -15.12 46.45 -14.64
N THR A 148 -16.27 46.47 -13.95
CA THR A 148 -16.43 45.75 -12.69
C THR A 148 -16.45 44.25 -12.92
N LEU A 149 -17.15 43.73 -13.93
CA LEU A 149 -17.16 42.31 -14.29
C LEU A 149 -15.80 41.80 -14.75
N ALA A 150 -14.97 42.65 -15.38
CA ALA A 150 -13.59 42.24 -15.71
C ALA A 150 -12.79 41.78 -14.49
N GLN A 151 -13.16 42.22 -13.28
CA GLN A 151 -12.50 41.79 -12.02
C GLN A 151 -12.80 40.35 -11.64
N VAL A 152 -13.77 39.69 -12.28
CA VAL A 152 -14.08 38.25 -12.05
C VAL A 152 -13.17 37.33 -12.85
N VAL A 153 -12.56 37.81 -13.93
CA VAL A 153 -11.80 36.97 -14.87
C VAL A 153 -10.68 36.19 -14.18
N ILE A 154 -9.89 36.86 -13.33
CA ILE A 154 -8.78 36.22 -12.63
C ILE A 154 -9.26 35.18 -11.58
N PRO A 155 -10.22 35.46 -10.68
CA PRO A 155 -10.80 34.47 -9.79
C PRO A 155 -11.43 33.27 -10.51
N ALA A 156 -12.15 33.53 -11.63
CA ALA A 156 -12.77 32.48 -12.43
C ALA A 156 -11.71 31.53 -13.07
N ALA A 157 -10.67 32.14 -13.67
CA ALA A 157 -9.51 31.36 -14.15
C ALA A 157 -8.84 30.58 -13.02
N GLY A 158 -8.71 31.22 -11.85
CA GLY A 158 -8.16 30.58 -10.64
C GLY A 158 -8.93 29.32 -10.21
N VAL A 159 -10.28 29.36 -10.27
CA VAL A 159 -11.11 28.17 -10.01
C VAL A 159 -10.83 27.05 -11.03
N GLY A 160 -10.74 27.39 -12.32
CA GLY A 160 -10.40 26.41 -13.36
C GLY A 160 -9.04 25.75 -13.12
N VAL A 161 -8.02 26.57 -12.83
CA VAL A 161 -6.68 26.07 -12.48
C VAL A 161 -6.71 25.21 -11.21
N ALA A 162 -7.45 25.63 -10.20
CA ALA A 162 -7.58 24.90 -8.94
C ALA A 162 -8.25 23.52 -9.11
N ILE A 163 -9.28 23.42 -9.95
CA ILE A 163 -9.95 22.16 -10.31
C ILE A 163 -8.98 21.25 -11.04
N PHE A 164 -8.28 21.77 -12.06
CA PHE A 164 -7.27 21.03 -12.81
C PHE A 164 -6.14 20.52 -11.90
N TRP A 165 -5.60 21.41 -11.06
CA TRP A 165 -4.55 21.06 -10.10
C TRP A 165 -4.98 19.95 -9.14
N ARG A 166 -6.20 20.05 -8.62
CA ARG A 166 -6.79 18.99 -7.79
C ARG A 166 -6.88 17.65 -8.52
N ALA A 167 -7.35 17.65 -9.77
CA ALA A 167 -7.44 16.44 -10.58
C ALA A 167 -6.05 15.80 -10.77
N MET A 168 -5.04 16.63 -11.03
CA MET A 168 -3.66 16.20 -11.22
C MET A 168 -3.06 15.62 -9.92
N LEU A 169 -3.26 16.29 -8.78
CA LEU A 169 -2.83 15.80 -7.48
C LEU A 169 -3.44 14.43 -7.15
N ARG A 170 -4.74 14.26 -7.37
CA ARG A 170 -5.43 12.99 -7.16
C ARG A 170 -4.87 11.88 -8.03
N ARG A 171 -4.61 12.18 -9.31
CA ARG A 171 -4.00 11.22 -10.23
C ARG A 171 -2.59 10.83 -9.77
N SER A 172 -1.80 11.79 -9.33
CA SER A 172 -0.44 11.53 -8.83
C SER A 172 -0.45 10.63 -7.59
N VAL A 173 -1.31 10.90 -6.62
CA VAL A 173 -1.44 10.05 -5.42
C VAL A 173 -1.90 8.64 -5.80
N TYR A 174 -2.90 8.52 -6.66
CA TYR A 174 -3.38 7.22 -7.13
C TYR A 174 -2.28 6.39 -7.82
N LEU A 175 -1.48 7.03 -8.70
CA LEU A 175 -0.35 6.35 -9.35
C LEU A 175 0.74 5.94 -8.36
N HIS A 176 0.99 6.78 -7.34
CA HIS A 176 1.95 6.46 -6.29
C HIS A 176 1.52 5.25 -5.46
N ASP A 177 0.24 5.20 -5.04
CA ASP A 177 -0.33 4.06 -4.31
C ASP A 177 -0.25 2.76 -5.11
N GLN A 178 -0.51 2.83 -6.44
CA GLN A 178 -0.36 1.67 -7.32
C GLN A 178 1.10 1.20 -7.42
N ALA A 179 2.05 2.13 -7.57
CA ALA A 179 3.47 1.81 -7.63
C ALA A 179 3.96 1.18 -6.33
N GLU A 180 3.52 1.68 -5.17
CA GLU A 180 3.83 1.06 -3.88
C GLU A 180 3.24 -0.34 -3.74
N ALA A 181 1.99 -0.56 -4.17
CA ALA A 181 1.36 -1.87 -4.12
C ALA A 181 2.12 -2.90 -4.97
N LEU A 182 2.52 -2.53 -6.19
CA LEU A 182 3.35 -3.38 -7.07
C LEU A 182 4.72 -3.68 -6.45
N THR A 183 5.35 -2.68 -5.83
CA THR A 183 6.65 -2.86 -5.17
C THR A 183 6.55 -3.86 -4.00
N ARG A 184 5.49 -3.79 -3.20
CA ARG A 184 5.23 -4.74 -2.10
C ARG A 184 5.01 -6.17 -2.61
N LEU A 185 4.23 -6.34 -3.68
CA LEU A 185 4.02 -7.66 -4.30
C LEU A 185 5.33 -8.25 -4.81
N ASN A 186 6.16 -7.46 -5.50
CA ASN A 186 7.47 -7.89 -5.98
C ASN A 186 8.42 -8.27 -4.83
N GLN A 187 8.37 -7.55 -3.71
CA GLN A 187 9.17 -7.87 -2.53
C GLN A 187 8.76 -9.21 -1.92
N ILE A 188 7.47 -9.47 -1.77
CA ILE A 188 6.94 -10.74 -1.26
C ILE A 188 7.38 -11.90 -2.17
N GLU A 189 7.28 -11.73 -3.49
CA GLU A 189 7.68 -12.76 -4.46
C GLU A 189 9.20 -13.03 -4.39
N LEU A 190 10.02 -11.97 -4.31
CA LEU A 190 11.47 -12.11 -4.17
C LEU A 190 11.85 -12.83 -2.87
N GLU A 191 11.16 -12.54 -1.79
CA GLU A 191 11.40 -13.18 -0.49
C GLU A 191 11.02 -14.66 -0.52
N ALA A 192 9.88 -15.02 -1.12
CA ALA A 192 9.48 -16.41 -1.35
C ALA A 192 10.50 -17.17 -2.21
N ARG A 193 11.01 -16.56 -3.28
CA ARG A 193 12.05 -17.17 -4.12
C ARG A 193 13.37 -17.36 -3.38
N ARG A 194 13.78 -16.39 -2.52
CA ARG A 194 14.98 -16.52 -1.68
C ARG A 194 14.84 -17.66 -0.67
N GLN A 195 13.68 -17.76 -0.02
CA GLN A 195 13.43 -18.86 0.93
C GLN A 195 13.46 -20.22 0.22
N ALA A 196 12.83 -20.34 -0.94
CA ALA A 196 12.87 -21.57 -1.74
C ALA A 196 14.31 -21.95 -2.16
N ALA A 197 15.11 -20.96 -2.59
CA ALA A 197 16.52 -21.19 -2.94
C ALA A 197 17.36 -21.61 -1.73
N THR A 198 17.13 -20.99 -0.57
CA THR A 198 17.85 -21.36 0.67
C THR A 198 17.51 -22.77 1.09
N LEU A 199 16.24 -23.18 1.04
CA LEU A 199 15.81 -24.54 1.32
C LEU A 199 16.43 -25.55 0.36
N ALA A 200 16.47 -25.23 -0.95
CA ALA A 200 17.10 -26.08 -1.94
C ALA A 200 18.60 -26.28 -1.69
N LEU A 201 19.32 -25.20 -1.34
CA LEU A 201 20.75 -25.27 -1.00
C LEU A 201 20.99 -26.06 0.30
N THR A 202 20.14 -25.91 1.29
CA THR A 202 20.23 -26.69 2.53
C THR A 202 20.04 -28.19 2.27
N ARG A 203 19.07 -28.54 1.40
CA ARG A 203 18.85 -29.94 0.99
C ARG A 203 20.04 -30.50 0.21
N LEU A 204 20.60 -29.73 -0.73
CA LEU A 204 21.80 -30.15 -1.49
C LEU A 204 22.98 -30.40 -0.55
N ARG A 205 23.25 -29.52 0.40
CA ARG A 205 24.34 -29.71 1.37
C ARG A 205 24.13 -30.92 2.26
N ALA A 206 22.89 -31.20 2.67
CA ALA A 206 22.58 -32.40 3.45
C ALA A 206 22.87 -33.68 2.65
N ILE A 207 22.50 -33.69 1.37
CA ILE A 207 22.80 -34.84 0.47
C ILE A 207 24.31 -34.97 0.25
N GLU A 208 25.02 -33.88 0.01
CA GLU A 208 26.47 -33.86 -0.14
C GLU A 208 27.17 -34.43 1.09
N ALA A 209 26.79 -33.94 2.29
CA ALA A 209 27.33 -34.44 3.54
C ALA A 209 27.07 -35.93 3.78
N MET A 210 25.92 -36.48 3.31
CA MET A 210 25.58 -37.90 3.41
C MET A 210 26.37 -38.77 2.44
N THR A 211 26.79 -38.23 1.31
CA THR A 211 27.47 -39.01 0.23
C THR A 211 28.99 -38.88 0.27
N ASP A 212 29.52 -37.76 0.79
CA ASP A 212 30.94 -37.41 0.73
C ASP A 212 31.81 -38.46 1.43
N HIS A 213 31.40 -38.95 2.61
CA HIS A 213 32.14 -39.96 3.36
C HIS A 213 32.32 -41.24 2.56
N ILE A 214 31.29 -41.73 1.86
CA ILE A 214 31.34 -42.97 1.11
C ILE A 214 32.11 -42.81 -0.21
N LEU A 215 31.94 -41.67 -0.87
CA LEU A 215 32.70 -41.39 -2.08
C LEU A 215 34.19 -41.31 -1.76
N THR A 216 34.55 -40.68 -0.65
CA THR A 216 35.96 -40.63 -0.18
C THR A 216 36.48 -42.04 0.14
N GLU A 217 35.71 -42.86 0.89
CA GLU A 217 36.09 -44.23 1.19
C GLU A 217 36.25 -45.10 -0.05
N ILE A 218 35.39 -44.96 -1.04
CA ILE A 218 35.46 -45.69 -2.32
C ILE A 218 36.69 -45.25 -3.16
N ILE A 219 37.01 -43.97 -3.14
CA ILE A 219 38.14 -43.39 -3.91
C ILE A 219 39.47 -43.83 -3.30
N ASP A 220 39.55 -43.92 -1.96
CA ASP A 220 40.77 -44.28 -1.25
C ASP A 220 41.06 -45.82 -1.23
N LEU A 221 40.10 -46.63 -1.76
CA LEU A 221 40.30 -48.09 -1.84
C LEU A 221 41.18 -48.43 -3.08
N GLU A 222 42.42 -48.80 -2.80
CA GLU A 222 43.32 -49.42 -3.80
C GLU A 222 42.98 -50.94 -3.90
N GLY A 223 42.02 -51.32 -4.75
CA GLY A 223 41.68 -52.72 -4.97
C GLY A 223 40.19 -53.03 -5.15
N GLU A 224 39.79 -54.31 -4.99
CA GLU A 224 38.40 -54.74 -5.08
C GLU A 224 37.58 -54.22 -3.91
N ILE A 225 36.45 -53.56 -4.20
CA ILE A 225 35.52 -53.06 -3.19
C ILE A 225 35.00 -54.23 -2.36
N SER A 226 35.16 -54.16 -1.03
CA SER A 226 34.70 -55.19 -0.12
C SER A 226 33.17 -55.35 -0.18
N GLN A 227 32.66 -56.55 0.19
CA GLN A 227 31.20 -56.75 0.25
C GLN A 227 30.55 -55.85 1.30
N GLU A 228 31.28 -55.52 2.36
CA GLU A 228 30.82 -54.60 3.41
C GLU A 228 30.64 -53.16 2.87
N THR A 229 31.62 -52.65 2.14
CA THR A 229 31.55 -51.31 1.49
C THR A 229 30.43 -51.25 0.44
N ARG A 230 30.19 -52.32 -0.32
CA ARG A 230 29.07 -52.44 -1.26
C ARG A 230 27.72 -52.32 -0.54
N THR A 231 27.59 -53.03 0.61
CA THR A 231 26.36 -53.01 1.40
C THR A 231 26.12 -51.63 2.01
N LEU A 232 27.18 -50.99 2.52
CA LEU A 232 27.12 -49.64 3.08
C LEU A 232 26.71 -48.62 2.00
N ALA A 233 27.34 -48.66 0.84
CA ALA A 233 27.01 -47.80 -0.29
C ALA A 233 25.55 -47.97 -0.78
N ALA A 234 25.06 -49.22 -0.81
CA ALA A 234 23.67 -49.49 -1.13
C ALA A 234 22.71 -48.92 -0.09
N ARG A 235 22.97 -49.08 1.20
CA ARG A 235 22.16 -48.47 2.30
C ARG A 235 22.10 -46.97 2.18
N GLN A 236 23.22 -46.31 1.96
CA GLN A 236 23.28 -44.87 1.80
C GLN A 236 22.58 -44.41 0.54
N GLY A 237 22.74 -45.12 -0.58
CA GLY A 237 22.01 -44.83 -1.82
C GLY A 237 20.48 -44.89 -1.63
N TRP A 238 19.99 -45.82 -0.78
CA TRP A 238 18.59 -45.85 -0.41
C TRP A 238 18.21 -44.67 0.49
N ALA A 239 19.03 -44.30 1.48
CA ALA A 239 18.76 -43.19 2.38
C ALA A 239 18.66 -41.84 1.60
N VAL A 240 19.59 -41.57 0.67
CA VAL A 240 19.55 -40.39 -0.21
C VAL A 240 18.29 -40.38 -1.04
N ARG A 241 17.89 -41.52 -1.62
CA ARG A 241 16.66 -41.62 -2.41
C ARG A 241 15.43 -41.36 -1.56
N ASP A 242 15.39 -41.81 -0.31
CA ASP A 242 14.29 -41.60 0.63
C ASP A 242 14.15 -40.10 0.98
N VAL A 243 15.27 -39.43 1.29
CA VAL A 243 15.29 -37.97 1.54
C VAL A 243 14.79 -37.17 0.31
N LEU A 244 15.15 -37.60 -0.89
CA LEU A 244 14.70 -36.93 -2.12
C LEU A 244 13.23 -37.16 -2.44
N ARG A 245 12.72 -38.38 -2.20
CA ARG A 245 11.36 -38.77 -2.58
C ARG A 245 10.31 -38.54 -1.52
N ALA A 246 10.72 -38.56 -0.26
CA ALA A 246 9.81 -38.42 0.86
C ALA A 246 10.46 -37.63 2.02
N PRO A 247 10.78 -36.34 1.80
CA PRO A 247 11.44 -35.52 2.81
C PRO A 247 10.64 -35.43 4.11
N GLY A 248 9.31 -35.48 4.05
CA GLY A 248 8.44 -35.48 5.22
C GLY A 248 8.49 -36.74 6.06
N LEU A 249 9.00 -37.86 5.51
CA LEU A 249 9.19 -39.14 6.19
C LEU A 249 10.66 -39.41 6.58
N ALA A 250 11.60 -38.62 6.07
CA ALA A 250 13.05 -38.87 6.29
C ALA A 250 13.55 -38.35 7.66
N THR A 251 12.83 -38.63 8.72
CA THR A 251 13.29 -38.41 10.11
C THR A 251 14.24 -39.53 10.52
N THR A 252 15.14 -39.27 11.50
CA THR A 252 16.11 -40.26 11.98
C THR A 252 15.41 -41.55 12.41
N ALA A 253 14.33 -41.45 13.21
CA ALA A 253 13.61 -42.61 13.72
C ALA A 253 12.96 -43.47 12.62
N VAL A 254 12.31 -42.84 11.63
CA VAL A 254 11.71 -43.54 10.48
C VAL A 254 12.79 -44.12 9.58
N SER A 255 13.89 -43.39 9.35
CA SER A 255 15.03 -43.88 8.55
C SER A 255 15.66 -45.13 9.14
N ASP A 256 15.83 -45.17 10.48
CA ASP A 256 16.34 -46.34 11.22
C ASP A 256 15.38 -47.53 11.10
N ALA A 257 14.09 -47.31 11.28
CA ALA A 257 13.07 -48.34 11.14
C ALA A 257 13.01 -48.92 9.70
N VAL A 258 13.13 -48.07 8.71
CA VAL A 258 13.19 -48.46 7.29
C VAL A 258 14.47 -49.27 6.99
N ALA A 259 15.61 -48.82 7.51
CA ALA A 259 16.88 -49.56 7.36
C ALA A 259 16.78 -50.97 7.97
N GLN A 260 16.26 -51.07 9.20
CA GLN A 260 16.03 -52.38 9.86
C GLN A 260 15.04 -53.25 9.07
N ALA A 261 13.99 -52.71 8.50
CA ALA A 261 13.06 -53.47 7.67
C ALA A 261 13.75 -53.99 6.38
N ARG A 262 14.57 -53.18 5.75
CA ARG A 262 15.38 -53.57 4.56
C ARG A 262 16.40 -54.64 4.91
N ASP A 263 17.01 -54.57 6.08
CA ASP A 263 17.95 -55.61 6.57
C ASP A 263 17.26 -56.98 6.77
N ARG A 264 15.95 -56.95 7.09
CA ARG A 264 15.11 -58.19 7.12
C ARG A 264 14.69 -58.67 5.74
N GLY A 265 15.04 -57.98 4.65
CA GLY A 265 14.69 -58.33 3.29
C GLY A 265 13.41 -57.70 2.76
N VAL A 266 12.79 -56.78 3.51
CA VAL A 266 11.57 -56.07 3.10
C VAL A 266 11.92 -54.94 2.10
N GLN A 267 11.19 -54.85 1.00
CA GLN A 267 11.30 -53.74 0.08
C GLN A 267 10.48 -52.55 0.55
N VAL A 268 11.12 -51.50 1.11
CA VAL A 268 10.42 -50.31 1.59
C VAL A 268 10.54 -49.19 0.58
N ARG A 269 9.38 -48.59 0.20
CA ARG A 269 9.26 -47.45 -0.67
C ARG A 269 8.60 -46.29 0.09
N LEU A 270 9.31 -45.17 0.18
CA LEU A 270 8.78 -43.92 0.76
C LEU A 270 8.39 -42.97 -0.37
N LEU A 271 7.20 -42.38 -0.28
CA LEU A 271 6.64 -41.43 -1.26
C LEU A 271 6.04 -40.26 -0.54
N ASP A 272 6.27 -39.06 -1.06
CA ASP A 272 5.67 -37.82 -0.55
C ASP A 272 4.99 -37.10 -1.70
N ASP A 273 3.67 -37.06 -1.67
CA ASP A 273 2.85 -36.39 -2.67
C ASP A 273 2.32 -35.03 -2.16
N ASP A 274 2.82 -34.52 -1.01
CA ASP A 274 2.50 -33.18 -0.55
C ASP A 274 3.46 -32.16 -1.21
N PRO A 275 2.96 -31.34 -2.16
CA PRO A 275 3.79 -30.34 -2.84
C PRO A 275 4.34 -29.27 -1.90
N LEU A 276 3.75 -29.12 -0.70
CA LEU A 276 4.16 -28.14 0.30
C LEU A 276 5.17 -28.70 1.30
N ALA A 277 5.45 -30.02 1.25
CA ALA A 277 6.34 -30.72 2.18
C ALA A 277 6.09 -30.34 3.66
N ARG A 278 4.81 -30.35 4.07
CA ARG A 278 4.40 -30.00 5.43
C ARG A 278 4.98 -30.99 6.43
N PRO A 279 5.35 -30.56 7.65
CA PRO A 279 5.82 -31.48 8.67
C PRO A 279 4.70 -32.46 9.04
N VAL A 280 5.07 -33.73 9.11
CA VAL A 280 4.18 -34.80 9.57
C VAL A 280 4.21 -34.83 11.08
N PRO A 281 3.07 -34.95 11.79
CA PRO A 281 3.02 -35.11 13.24
C PRO A 281 3.78 -36.34 13.72
N ASP A 282 4.57 -36.22 14.80
CA ASP A 282 5.39 -37.28 15.33
C ASP A 282 4.58 -38.57 15.68
N VAL A 283 3.34 -38.39 16.16
CA VAL A 283 2.42 -39.52 16.46
C VAL A 283 2.15 -40.37 15.20
N LEU A 284 2.06 -39.76 14.02
CA LEU A 284 1.87 -40.50 12.76
C LEU A 284 3.17 -41.18 12.31
N LEU A 285 4.32 -40.56 12.56
CA LEU A 285 5.62 -41.16 12.29
C LEU A 285 5.85 -42.40 13.18
N ASP A 286 5.51 -42.33 14.48
CA ASP A 286 5.58 -43.46 15.41
C ASP A 286 4.68 -44.61 14.95
N ARG A 287 3.46 -44.30 14.44
CA ARG A 287 2.58 -45.34 13.89
C ARG A 287 3.16 -46.01 12.64
N VAL A 288 3.87 -45.26 11.79
CA VAL A 288 4.57 -45.84 10.63
C VAL A 288 5.67 -46.80 11.12
N ILE A 289 6.44 -46.44 12.14
CA ILE A 289 7.45 -47.28 12.74
C ILE A 289 6.83 -48.58 13.27
N ASP A 290 5.74 -48.48 14.04
CA ASP A 290 5.02 -49.65 14.59
C ASP A 290 4.52 -50.59 13.48
N LEU A 291 4.05 -50.03 12.33
CA LEU A 291 3.60 -50.82 11.19
C LEU A 291 4.74 -51.51 10.43
N LEU A 292 5.94 -50.91 10.43
CA LEU A 292 7.13 -51.49 9.80
C LEU A 292 7.78 -52.60 10.63
N ALA A 293 7.67 -52.52 11.95
CA ALA A 293 8.34 -53.43 12.86
C ALA A 293 7.99 -54.92 12.66
N PRO A 294 6.71 -55.35 12.50
CA PRO A 294 6.33 -56.75 12.37
C PRO A 294 6.60 -57.34 10.98
N VAL A 295 6.89 -56.52 9.94
CA VAL A 295 7.02 -57.01 8.56
C VAL A 295 8.38 -57.69 8.38
N THR A 296 8.36 -58.94 7.91
CA THR A 296 9.57 -59.75 7.70
C THR A 296 9.87 -60.06 6.24
N SER A 297 8.90 -59.86 5.33
CA SER A 297 9.06 -60.10 3.88
C SER A 297 8.08 -59.23 3.06
N GLY A 298 8.28 -59.13 1.75
CA GLY A 298 7.38 -58.45 0.84
C GLY A 298 7.76 -56.99 0.59
N THR A 299 6.75 -56.20 0.21
CA THR A 299 6.91 -54.76 -0.15
C THR A 299 6.04 -53.90 0.75
N VAL A 300 6.63 -52.86 1.35
CA VAL A 300 5.89 -51.83 2.10
C VAL A 300 6.02 -50.48 1.41
N THR A 301 4.87 -49.87 1.09
CA THR A 301 4.83 -48.54 0.54
C THR A 301 4.22 -47.59 1.56
N VAL A 302 4.99 -46.61 2.01
CA VAL A 302 4.53 -45.52 2.89
C VAL A 302 4.41 -44.27 2.05
N ARG A 303 3.22 -43.67 2.04
CA ARG A 303 2.91 -42.53 1.18
C ARG A 303 2.27 -41.39 1.99
N ILE A 304 2.86 -40.19 1.97
CA ILE A 304 2.18 -38.97 2.40
C ILE A 304 1.19 -38.59 1.30
N THR A 305 -0.06 -38.35 1.66
CA THR A 305 -1.12 -38.03 0.69
C THR A 305 -1.21 -36.52 0.44
N PRO A 306 -1.70 -36.09 -0.75
CA PRO A 306 -1.92 -34.68 -1.03
C PRO A 306 -2.92 -34.05 -0.05
N PRO A 307 -2.83 -32.72 0.18
CA PRO A 307 -3.77 -32.00 1.03
C PRO A 307 -5.22 -32.16 0.54
N GLY A 308 -6.16 -32.25 1.50
CA GLY A 308 -7.60 -32.43 1.20
C GLY A 308 -8.05 -33.88 1.14
N ARG A 309 -7.19 -34.86 1.42
CA ARG A 309 -7.55 -36.25 1.63
C ARG A 309 -7.91 -36.50 3.10
N THR A 310 -8.67 -37.57 3.34
CA THR A 310 -9.09 -37.99 4.71
C THR A 310 -7.95 -38.60 5.52
N SER A 311 -6.92 -39.09 4.88
CA SER A 311 -5.72 -39.64 5.51
C SER A 311 -4.50 -38.79 5.19
N VAL A 312 -3.61 -38.58 6.17
CA VAL A 312 -2.31 -37.90 6.00
C VAL A 312 -1.27 -38.87 5.45
N ILE A 313 -1.25 -40.09 5.96
CA ILE A 313 -0.33 -41.15 5.53
C ILE A 313 -1.16 -42.37 5.15
N THR A 314 -0.75 -43.04 4.08
CA THR A 314 -1.24 -44.35 3.69
C THR A 314 -0.05 -45.35 3.72
N VAL A 315 -0.21 -46.46 4.41
CA VAL A 315 0.76 -47.57 4.44
C VAL A 315 0.13 -48.75 3.73
N VAL A 316 0.78 -49.27 2.71
CA VAL A 316 0.37 -50.48 1.99
C VAL A 316 1.46 -51.55 2.23
N ILE A 317 1.06 -52.69 2.77
CA ILE A 317 1.92 -53.85 3.03
C ILE A 317 1.46 -54.97 2.11
N ASP A 318 2.35 -55.47 1.29
CA ASP A 318 2.13 -56.55 0.33
C ASP A 318 3.18 -57.63 0.56
N ASP A 319 2.76 -58.77 1.06
CA ASP A 319 3.63 -59.94 1.36
C ASP A 319 3.67 -60.94 0.19
N GLY A 320 3.01 -60.64 -0.95
CA GLY A 320 2.94 -61.49 -2.12
C GLY A 320 1.73 -62.43 -2.10
N GLU A 321 1.11 -62.70 -0.99
CA GLU A 321 -0.12 -63.49 -0.87
C GLU A 321 -1.32 -62.59 -0.49
N THR A 322 -1.05 -61.60 0.37
CA THR A 322 -2.06 -60.62 0.84
C THR A 322 -1.57 -59.20 0.74
N SER A 323 -2.50 -58.28 0.43
CA SER A 323 -2.22 -56.86 0.42
C SER A 323 -3.12 -56.17 1.46
N SER A 324 -2.53 -55.51 2.44
CA SER A 324 -3.23 -54.74 3.46
C SER A 324 -2.93 -53.24 3.31
N ARG A 325 -3.94 -52.42 3.52
CA ARG A 325 -3.83 -50.96 3.49
C ARG A 325 -4.26 -50.38 4.81
N VAL A 326 -3.43 -49.53 5.37
CA VAL A 326 -3.71 -48.77 6.60
C VAL A 326 -3.67 -47.29 6.27
N ASP A 327 -4.79 -46.59 6.47
CA ASP A 327 -4.89 -45.15 6.29
C ASP A 327 -4.82 -44.48 7.67
N LEU A 328 -3.87 -43.54 7.84
CA LEU A 328 -3.64 -42.81 9.08
C LEU A 328 -4.22 -41.38 8.88
N PRO A 329 -5.35 -41.07 9.55
CA PRO A 329 -5.97 -39.75 9.46
C PRO A 329 -5.21 -38.70 10.29
N GLU A 330 -5.45 -37.45 10.01
CA GLU A 330 -5.10 -36.34 10.90
C GLU A 330 -6.03 -36.44 12.13
N THR A 331 -5.48 -36.76 13.31
CA THR A 331 -6.26 -36.87 14.55
C THR A 331 -6.74 -35.53 15.07
#